data_65b661b9ec4598c76abfdae065abe2b8
#
_entry.id   65b661b9ec4598c76abfdae065abe2b8
#
_cell.length_a   1.000
_cell.length_b   1.000
_cell.length_c   1.000
_cell.angle_alpha   90.00
_cell.angle_beta   90.00
_cell.angle_gamma   90.00
#
_symmetry.space_group_name_H-M   'P 1'
#
loop_
_entity.id
_entity.type
_entity.pdbx_description
1 polymer ?
#
loop_
_entity_poly.entity_id
_entity_poly.type
_entity_poly.pdbx_seq_one_letter_code
_entity_poly.pdbx_strand_id
1 'polypeptide(L)'
;MEGEYKLKADVTIYHDTPYTKVLFGSTYIEILDDDQYYFSILEKRRWKLENLPDELVDVLKEYNLFVKTYIHEYENTELEKNIYLIESLIDSKSHKTPIDIQKQLSSTKILLLGVGGIGCIVLDNL
;
A
#
# COMPACT_ATOMS: atom_id res chain seq x y z
N MET A 1 9.55 -13.46 0.16
CA MET A 1 8.35 -13.04 -0.58
C MET A 1 8.64 -13.10 -2.06
N GLU A 2 7.82 -13.80 -2.80
CA GLU A 2 7.94 -13.90 -4.25
C GLU A 2 6.96 -12.93 -4.93
N GLY A 3 7.28 -12.54 -6.16
CA GLY A 3 6.44 -11.67 -6.95
C GLY A 3 6.83 -10.20 -6.89
N GLU A 4 6.08 -9.39 -7.62
CA GLU A 4 6.28 -7.97 -7.71
C GLU A 4 5.39 -7.24 -6.71
N TYR A 5 5.96 -6.22 -6.08
CA TYR A 5 5.28 -5.38 -5.10
C TYR A 5 5.37 -3.92 -5.51
N LYS A 6 4.43 -3.11 -5.04
CA LYS A 6 4.40 -1.68 -5.31
C LYS A 6 4.17 -0.89 -4.02
N LEU A 7 4.59 0.37 -4.00
CA LEU A 7 4.20 1.29 -2.94
C LEU A 7 2.70 1.51 -2.98
N LYS A 8 2.09 1.60 -1.81
CA LYS A 8 0.68 1.99 -1.70
C LYS A 8 0.48 3.37 -2.32
N ALA A 9 -0.65 3.60 -2.97
CA ALA A 9 -0.92 4.85 -3.68
C ALA A 9 -0.83 6.08 -2.79
N ASP A 10 -1.17 5.94 -1.50
CA ASP A 10 -1.17 7.03 -0.53
C ASP A 10 0.24 7.38 0.00
N VAL A 11 1.26 6.60 -0.36
CA VAL A 11 2.63 6.89 0.06
C VAL A 11 3.21 7.99 -0.81
N THR A 12 3.66 9.06 -0.17
CA THR A 12 4.37 10.16 -0.83
C THR A 12 5.84 10.09 -0.49
N ILE A 13 6.70 10.19 -1.49
CA ILE A 13 8.15 10.22 -1.31
C ILE A 13 8.74 11.45 -1.98
N TYR A 14 9.73 12.04 -1.31
CA TYR A 14 10.50 13.14 -1.89
C TYR A 14 11.89 13.19 -1.27
N HIS A 15 12.81 13.82 -1.96
CA HIS A 15 14.18 13.97 -1.49
C HIS A 15 14.44 15.43 -1.10
N ASP A 16 14.99 15.59 0.11
CA ASP A 16 15.41 16.88 0.65
C ASP A 16 16.77 16.66 1.30
N THR A 17 17.82 16.98 0.56
CA THR A 17 19.19 16.66 0.94
C THR A 17 19.49 17.02 2.40
N PRO A 18 20.06 16.11 3.22
CA PRO A 18 20.58 14.78 2.84
C PRO A 18 19.58 13.62 3.04
N TYR A 19 18.29 13.90 3.13
CA TYR A 19 17.29 12.89 3.49
C TYR A 19 16.32 12.59 2.35
N THR A 20 15.91 11.33 2.27
CA THR A 20 14.70 10.93 1.55
C THR A 20 13.59 10.80 2.55
N LYS A 21 12.48 11.46 2.28
CA LYS A 21 11.34 11.56 3.20
C LYS A 21 10.16 10.78 2.66
N VAL A 22 9.52 10.04 3.56
CA VAL A 22 8.36 9.18 3.23
C VAL A 22 7.21 9.57 4.13
N LEU A 23 6.06 9.84 3.51
CA LEU A 23 4.81 10.20 4.20
C LEU A 23 3.74 9.18 3.87
N PHE A 24 3.09 8.65 4.90
CA PHE A 24 1.98 7.71 4.74
C PHE A 24 1.00 7.90 5.89
N GLY A 25 -0.14 8.53 5.62
CA GLY A 25 -1.08 8.91 6.67
C GLY A 25 -0.42 9.84 7.68
N SER A 26 -0.41 9.46 8.95
CA SER A 26 0.28 10.19 10.03
C SER A 26 1.74 9.77 10.21
N THR A 27 2.21 8.80 9.44
CA THR A 27 3.59 8.31 9.50
C THR A 27 4.51 9.21 8.69
N TYR A 28 5.63 9.61 9.30
CA TYR A 28 6.67 10.40 8.67
C TYR A 28 8.01 9.75 8.94
N ILE A 29 8.75 9.43 7.89
CA ILE A 29 10.03 8.74 7.97
C ILE A 29 11.09 9.56 7.25
N GLU A 30 12.26 9.75 7.86
CA GLU A 30 13.43 10.31 7.21
C GLU A 30 14.51 9.24 7.09
N ILE A 31 15.05 9.08 5.89
CA ILE A 31 16.14 8.13 5.61
C ILE A 31 17.34 8.94 5.15
N LEU A 32 18.48 8.77 5.80
CA LEU A 32 19.71 9.42 5.37
C LEU A 32 20.11 8.84 4.01
N ASP A 33 20.21 9.70 3.01
CA ASP A 33 20.32 9.28 1.60
C ASP A 33 20.99 10.37 0.77
N ASP A 34 22.24 10.70 1.10
CA ASP A 34 22.98 11.81 0.47
C ASP A 34 23.05 11.69 -1.05
N ASP A 35 23.22 10.49 -1.57
CA ASP A 35 23.40 10.22 -2.99
C ASP A 35 22.11 9.84 -3.71
N GLN A 36 20.97 9.93 -3.04
CA GLN A 36 19.65 9.60 -3.57
C GLN A 36 19.51 8.13 -4.02
N TYR A 37 20.28 7.25 -3.40
CA TYR A 37 20.24 5.81 -3.72
C TYR A 37 18.87 5.22 -3.41
N TYR A 38 18.37 5.41 -2.18
CA TYR A 38 17.07 4.91 -1.79
C TYR A 38 15.93 5.62 -2.53
N PHE A 39 16.08 6.93 -2.73
CA PHE A 39 15.09 7.69 -3.49
C PHE A 39 14.94 7.15 -4.91
N SER A 40 16.04 6.85 -5.59
CA SER A 40 16.00 6.31 -6.96
C SER A 40 15.27 4.97 -7.04
N ILE A 41 15.35 4.16 -5.99
CA ILE A 41 14.62 2.89 -5.90
C ILE A 41 13.14 3.15 -5.63
N LEU A 42 12.83 3.98 -4.63
CA LEU A 42 11.46 4.23 -4.19
C LEU A 42 10.62 4.95 -5.24
N GLU A 43 11.21 5.84 -6.03
CA GLU A 43 10.47 6.57 -7.07
C GLU A 43 9.95 5.67 -8.18
N LYS A 44 10.55 4.50 -8.37
CA LYS A 44 10.05 3.51 -9.33
C LYS A 44 8.72 2.93 -8.90
N ARG A 45 8.44 2.91 -7.61
CA ARG A 45 7.22 2.47 -6.96
C ARG A 45 6.83 1.01 -7.16
N ARG A 46 7.56 0.25 -7.96
CA ARG A 46 7.34 -1.19 -8.21
C ARG A 46 8.66 -1.93 -8.23
N TRP A 47 8.73 -3.04 -7.52
CA TRP A 47 9.94 -3.86 -7.42
C TRP A 47 9.63 -5.30 -7.06
N LYS A 48 10.65 -6.14 -7.26
CA LYS A 48 10.74 -7.42 -6.58
C LYS A 48 11.54 -7.19 -5.30
N LEU A 49 11.04 -7.63 -4.15
CA LEU A 49 11.70 -7.37 -2.87
C LEU A 49 13.11 -7.96 -2.80
N GLU A 50 13.36 -9.07 -3.49
CA GLU A 50 14.67 -9.69 -3.57
C GLU A 50 15.73 -8.78 -4.20
N ASN A 51 15.34 -7.78 -4.97
CA ASN A 51 16.23 -6.83 -5.64
C ASN A 51 16.48 -5.57 -4.81
N LEU A 52 15.95 -5.49 -3.60
CA LEU A 52 16.09 -4.33 -2.73
C LEU A 52 17.10 -4.58 -1.62
N PRO A 53 17.77 -3.52 -1.11
CA PRO A 53 18.59 -3.64 0.11
C PRO A 53 17.73 -4.11 1.28
N ASP A 54 18.30 -4.97 2.13
CA ASP A 54 17.58 -5.53 3.28
C ASP A 54 17.05 -4.44 4.22
N GLU A 55 17.83 -3.41 4.47
CA GLU A 55 17.45 -2.30 5.34
C GLU A 55 16.24 -1.54 4.79
N LEU A 56 16.13 -1.41 3.47
CA LEU A 56 14.98 -0.77 2.85
C LEU A 56 13.74 -1.66 2.94
N VAL A 57 13.90 -2.96 2.73
CA VAL A 57 12.79 -3.93 2.88
C VAL A 57 12.26 -3.90 4.31
N ASP A 58 13.14 -3.84 5.31
CA ASP A 58 12.74 -3.79 6.71
C ASP A 58 11.88 -2.55 7.01
N VAL A 59 12.27 -1.38 6.49
CA VAL A 59 11.48 -0.15 6.65
C VAL A 59 10.12 -0.28 5.96
N LEU A 60 10.09 -0.79 4.75
CA LEU A 60 8.85 -0.96 3.99
C LEU A 60 7.87 -1.89 4.72
N LYS A 61 8.36 -2.97 5.32
CA LYS A 61 7.53 -3.91 6.09
C LYS A 61 7.06 -3.32 7.41
N GLU A 62 7.95 -2.65 8.13
CA GLU A 62 7.64 -2.09 9.45
C GLU A 62 6.47 -1.10 9.39
N TYR A 63 6.43 -0.28 8.35
CA TYR A 63 5.42 0.76 8.21
C TYR A 63 4.30 0.41 7.23
N ASN A 64 4.24 -0.83 6.74
CA ASN A 64 3.20 -1.29 5.81
C ASN A 64 3.07 -0.43 4.55
N LEU A 65 4.20 -0.08 3.93
CA LEU A 65 4.22 0.89 2.84
C LEU A 65 3.94 0.29 1.46
N PHE A 66 3.88 -1.03 1.34
CA PHE A 66 3.74 -1.69 0.04
C PHE A 66 2.64 -2.75 0.01
N VAL A 67 2.20 -3.09 -1.18
CA VAL A 67 1.26 -4.18 -1.44
C VAL A 67 1.72 -4.98 -2.65
N LYS A 68 1.21 -6.21 -2.78
CA LYS A 68 1.40 -7.01 -3.98
C LYS A 68 0.76 -6.29 -5.17
N THR A 69 1.43 -6.25 -6.31
CA THR A 69 0.88 -5.61 -7.51
C THR A 69 -0.42 -6.26 -7.96
N TYR A 70 -1.31 -5.46 -8.50
CA TYR A 70 -2.61 -5.91 -8.98
C TYR A 70 -3.06 -5.05 -10.15
N ILE A 71 -4.01 -5.56 -10.93
CA ILE A 71 -4.69 -4.80 -11.97
C ILE A 71 -5.91 -4.13 -11.35
N HIS A 72 -6.03 -2.81 -11.50
CA HIS A 72 -7.12 -2.05 -10.92
C HIS A 72 -8.39 -2.23 -11.76
N GLU A 73 -9.11 -3.34 -11.52
CA GLU A 73 -10.32 -3.70 -12.27
C GLU A 73 -11.47 -2.71 -12.09
N TYR A 74 -11.45 -1.93 -11.01
CA TYR A 74 -12.53 -1.00 -10.65
C TYR A 74 -12.19 0.46 -10.97
N GLU A 75 -11.12 0.71 -11.72
CA GLU A 75 -10.74 2.06 -12.12
C GLU A 75 -11.89 2.71 -12.91
N ASN A 76 -12.19 3.97 -12.58
CA ASN A 76 -13.31 4.73 -13.16
C ASN A 76 -14.71 4.15 -12.86
N THR A 77 -14.82 3.28 -11.86
CA THR A 77 -16.11 2.78 -11.35
C THR A 77 -16.42 3.40 -10.00
N GLU A 78 -17.65 3.15 -9.51
CA GLU A 78 -18.06 3.61 -8.17
C GLU A 78 -17.20 3.00 -7.05
N LEU A 79 -16.57 1.86 -7.30
CA LEU A 79 -15.76 1.15 -6.31
C LEU A 79 -14.30 1.58 -6.28
N GLU A 80 -13.88 2.49 -7.15
CA GLU A 80 -12.49 2.93 -7.23
C GLU A 80 -11.96 3.43 -5.88
N LYS A 81 -12.73 4.27 -5.19
CA LYS A 81 -12.33 4.81 -3.88
C LYS A 81 -12.19 3.74 -2.83
N ASN A 82 -13.01 2.69 -2.89
CA ASN A 82 -12.92 1.56 -1.96
C ASN A 82 -11.60 0.83 -2.14
N ILE A 83 -11.13 0.68 -3.37
CA ILE A 83 -9.85 0.02 -3.64
C ILE A 83 -8.70 0.79 -3.00
N TYR A 84 -8.66 2.11 -3.14
CA TYR A 84 -7.62 2.94 -2.51
C TYR A 84 -7.69 2.91 -0.99
N LEU A 85 -8.89 2.90 -0.41
CA LEU A 85 -9.05 2.77 1.04
C LEU A 85 -8.55 1.42 1.53
N ILE A 86 -8.93 0.34 0.88
CA ILE A 86 -8.49 -1.01 1.24
C ILE A 86 -6.96 -1.11 1.10
N GLU A 87 -6.40 -0.56 0.03
CA GLU A 87 -4.96 -0.54 -0.18
C GLU A 87 -4.22 0.13 0.98
N SER A 88 -4.72 1.27 1.46
CA SER A 88 -4.08 1.99 2.56
C SER A 88 -4.10 1.24 3.88
N LEU A 89 -5.07 0.33 4.07
CA LEU A 89 -5.28 -0.40 5.32
C LEU A 89 -4.73 -1.83 5.31
N ILE A 90 -4.45 -2.39 4.15
CA ILE A 90 -3.99 -3.77 4.03
C ILE A 90 -2.59 -3.95 4.62
N ASP A 91 -2.36 -5.09 5.29
CA ASP A 91 -1.04 -5.45 5.80
C ASP A 91 -0.13 -5.83 4.65
N SER A 92 1.10 -5.29 4.64
CA SER A 92 2.10 -5.57 3.59
C SER A 92 2.47 -7.04 3.49
N LYS A 93 2.25 -7.82 4.55
CA LYS A 93 2.51 -9.27 4.56
C LYS A 93 1.35 -10.08 4.01
N SER A 94 0.22 -9.46 3.73
CA SER A 94 -0.94 -10.14 3.18
C SER A 94 -0.67 -10.59 1.75
N HIS A 95 -1.16 -11.79 1.42
CA HIS A 95 -1.14 -12.30 0.05
C HIS A 95 -2.34 -11.83 -0.77
N LYS A 96 -3.33 -11.21 -0.11
CA LYS A 96 -4.51 -10.67 -0.78
C LYS A 96 -4.22 -9.27 -1.30
N THR A 97 -4.76 -8.96 -2.47
CA THR A 97 -4.74 -7.61 -3.03
C THR A 97 -6.01 -6.86 -2.64
N PRO A 98 -6.05 -5.52 -2.77
CA PRO A 98 -7.29 -4.77 -2.58
C PRO A 98 -8.44 -5.27 -3.45
N ILE A 99 -8.14 -5.74 -4.67
CA ILE A 99 -9.16 -6.30 -5.56
C ILE A 99 -9.76 -7.59 -4.99
N ASP A 100 -8.91 -8.48 -4.45
CA ASP A 100 -9.37 -9.72 -3.81
C ASP A 100 -10.32 -9.43 -2.65
N ILE A 101 -9.95 -8.46 -1.81
CA ILE A 101 -10.77 -8.06 -0.66
C ILE A 101 -12.09 -7.45 -1.12
N GLN A 102 -12.08 -6.60 -2.14
CA GLN A 102 -13.31 -6.00 -2.68
C GLN A 102 -14.24 -7.07 -3.23
N LYS A 103 -13.73 -8.07 -3.93
CA LYS A 103 -14.54 -9.18 -4.43
C LYS A 103 -15.14 -9.98 -3.27
N GLN A 104 -14.40 -10.20 -2.20
CA GLN A 104 -14.89 -10.89 -1.01
C GLN A 104 -16.03 -10.09 -0.35
N LEU A 105 -15.88 -8.78 -0.20
CA LEU A 105 -16.91 -7.90 0.36
C LEU A 105 -18.18 -7.93 -0.50
N SER A 106 -18.03 -7.88 -1.81
CA SER A 106 -19.16 -7.89 -2.74
C SER A 106 -19.95 -9.20 -2.69
N SER A 107 -19.32 -10.30 -2.30
CA SER A 107 -19.95 -11.62 -2.21
C SER A 107 -20.65 -11.89 -0.89
N THR A 108 -20.39 -11.09 0.17
CA THR A 108 -20.91 -11.36 1.51
C THR A 108 -22.36 -10.96 1.72
N LYS A 109 -22.95 -10.16 0.84
CA LYS A 109 -24.36 -9.73 0.92
C LYS A 109 -24.75 -9.07 2.24
N ILE A 110 -23.79 -8.46 2.94
CA ILE A 110 -24.07 -7.75 4.18
C ILE A 110 -24.33 -6.30 3.86
N LEU A 111 -25.44 -5.78 4.41
CA LEU A 111 -25.85 -4.41 4.19
C LEU A 111 -25.19 -3.47 5.20
N LEU A 112 -24.40 -2.52 4.72
CA LEU A 112 -23.63 -1.58 5.54
C LEU A 112 -24.26 -0.19 5.52
N LEU A 113 -25.46 -0.05 6.00
CA LEU A 113 -26.13 1.24 6.02
C LEU A 113 -25.51 2.18 7.05
N GLY A 114 -25.01 3.32 6.59
CA GLY A 114 -24.54 4.39 7.44
C GLY A 114 -23.20 4.16 8.14
N VAL A 115 -22.44 3.16 7.75
CA VAL A 115 -21.19 2.80 8.43
C VAL A 115 -19.95 3.40 7.75
N GLY A 116 -19.97 3.59 6.46
CA GLY A 116 -18.82 4.11 5.71
C GLY A 116 -17.70 3.10 5.53
N GLY A 117 -16.51 3.58 5.11
CA GLY A 117 -15.38 2.72 4.75
C GLY A 117 -14.85 1.85 5.89
N ILE A 118 -14.82 2.36 7.10
CA ILE A 118 -14.34 1.60 8.28
C ILE A 118 -15.24 0.40 8.54
N GLY A 119 -16.54 0.56 8.39
CA GLY A 119 -17.49 -0.53 8.53
C GLY A 119 -17.27 -1.64 7.54
N CYS A 120 -16.89 -1.32 6.31
CA CYS A 120 -16.56 -2.31 5.29
C CYS A 120 -15.37 -3.18 5.72
N ILE A 121 -14.36 -2.59 6.32
CA ILE A 121 -13.18 -3.32 6.79
C ILE A 121 -13.54 -4.23 7.97
N VAL A 122 -14.35 -3.76 8.89
CA VAL A 122 -14.80 -4.57 10.04
C VAL A 122 -15.57 -5.79 9.56
N LEU A 123 -16.44 -5.63 8.56
CA LEU A 123 -17.24 -6.73 8.05
C LEU A 123 -16.44 -7.78 7.28
N ASP A 124 -15.32 -7.41 6.69
CA ASP A 124 -14.45 -8.36 6.02
C ASP A 124 -13.92 -9.43 6.99
N ASN A 125 -13.92 -9.14 8.28
CA ASN A 125 -13.46 -10.05 9.32
C ASN A 125 -14.59 -10.88 9.96
N LEU A 126 -15.79 -10.69 9.51
CA LEU A 126 -16.92 -11.48 9.98
C LEU A 126 -17.08 -12.74 9.12
#